data_2f46e4d6b374de321f4d6e69a3fb3b51
#
_entry.id   2f46e4d6b374de321f4d6e69a3fb3b51
#
_cell.length_a   1.000
_cell.length_b   1.000
_cell.length_c   1.000
_cell.angle_alpha   90.00
_cell.angle_beta   90.00
_cell.angle_gamma   90.00
#
_symmetry.space_group_name_H-M   'P 1'
#
loop_
_entity.id
_entity.type
_entity.pdbx_description
1 polymer ?
#
loop_
_entity_poly.entity_id
_entity_poly.type
_entity_poly.pdbx_seq_one_letter_code
_entity_poly.pdbx_strand_id
1 'polypeptide(L)'
;SFDQGTLDGEFTVTLGRLGNKGTYKVQLAISGKDAQLFSFEPVVTIPDGQYSVDIPVYVDMSHVMLGSEVTATMNIEGRDAQLGDNPAFISQYSDFLKLNASFKLEWEPYMRTTEDGQTIQQTATYLYNQFYQGAQGGMLVEKAKGSDNVFRLLDWAAGVGFVFMINKDNS
;
A
#
# COMPACT_ATOMS: atom_id res chain seq x y z
N SER A 1 -7.50 8.17 16.13
CA SER A 1 -6.75 7.06 15.51
C SER A 1 -7.44 6.67 14.21
N PHE A 2 -6.72 6.67 13.17
CA PHE A 2 -7.11 6.19 11.86
C PHE A 2 -7.47 4.71 11.98
N ASP A 3 -8.69 4.32 11.66
CA ASP A 3 -9.04 2.92 11.48
C ASP A 3 -8.65 2.54 10.04
N GLN A 4 -7.40 2.11 9.89
CA GLN A 4 -6.81 1.80 8.59
C GLN A 4 -6.90 0.32 8.24
N GLY A 5 -7.72 -0.45 8.90
CA GLY A 5 -7.89 -1.88 8.64
C GLY A 5 -8.25 -2.25 7.19
N THR A 6 -8.35 -1.26 6.32
CA THR A 6 -8.61 -1.43 4.88
C THR A 6 -7.50 -0.87 3.99
N LEU A 7 -6.44 -0.30 4.58
CA LEU A 7 -5.36 0.35 3.83
C LEU A 7 -4.02 -0.40 3.92
N ASP A 8 -4.00 -1.56 4.56
CA ASP A 8 -2.84 -2.44 4.56
C ASP A 8 -2.61 -2.99 3.15
N GLY A 9 -1.38 -2.87 2.70
CA GLY A 9 -0.96 -3.35 1.40
C GLY A 9 -0.52 -4.81 1.46
N GLU A 10 -0.92 -5.58 0.46
CA GLU A 10 -0.38 -6.91 0.21
C GLU A 10 0.17 -6.96 -1.21
N PHE A 11 1.35 -7.52 -1.38
CA PHE A 11 1.92 -7.81 -2.68
C PHE A 11 2.71 -9.10 -2.65
N THR A 12 3.01 -9.64 -3.81
CA THR A 12 3.70 -10.92 -3.94
C THR A 12 5.11 -10.71 -4.46
N VAL A 13 6.08 -11.38 -3.81
CA VAL A 13 7.46 -11.49 -4.27
C VAL A 13 7.69 -12.93 -4.73
N THR A 14 8.18 -13.12 -5.95
CA THR A 14 8.50 -14.44 -6.45
C THR A 14 9.97 -14.77 -6.22
N LEU A 15 10.23 -15.82 -5.43
CA LEU A 15 11.56 -16.37 -5.23
C LEU A 15 11.79 -17.50 -6.23
N GLY A 16 12.83 -17.38 -7.05
CA GLY A 16 13.19 -18.34 -8.08
C GLY A 16 14.50 -19.09 -7.82
N ARG A 17 14.65 -20.25 -8.44
CA ARG A 17 15.90 -21.03 -8.51
C ARG A 17 16.18 -21.54 -9.92
N LEU A 18 17.44 -21.87 -10.21
CA LEU A 18 17.84 -22.35 -11.55
C LEU A 18 17.44 -23.80 -11.84
N GLY A 19 17.46 -24.66 -10.84
CA GLY A 19 17.09 -26.06 -10.97
C GLY A 19 15.75 -26.36 -10.29
N ASN A 20 15.12 -27.48 -10.63
CA ASN A 20 13.85 -27.88 -10.03
C ASN A 20 13.93 -29.17 -9.22
N LYS A 21 15.11 -29.78 -9.08
CA LYS A 21 15.29 -31.05 -8.34
C LYS A 21 15.48 -30.79 -6.85
N GLY A 22 14.81 -31.62 -6.06
CA GLY A 22 14.84 -31.56 -4.61
C GLY A 22 14.05 -30.36 -4.03
N THR A 23 13.84 -30.42 -2.74
CA THR A 23 13.24 -29.32 -1.97
C THR A 23 14.32 -28.32 -1.58
N TYR A 24 14.07 -27.03 -1.75
CA TYR A 24 15.04 -25.98 -1.46
C TYR A 24 14.48 -25.00 -0.42
N LYS A 25 15.21 -24.83 0.69
CA LYS A 25 14.84 -23.88 1.75
C LYS A 25 15.72 -22.65 1.70
N VAL A 26 15.09 -21.51 1.85
CA VAL A 26 15.74 -20.21 1.87
C VAL A 26 15.30 -19.45 3.11
N GLN A 27 16.25 -18.89 3.82
CA GLN A 27 15.99 -17.93 4.89
C GLN A 27 16.06 -16.53 4.32
N LEU A 28 15.00 -15.78 4.53
CA LEU A 28 14.88 -14.39 4.14
C LEU A 28 14.95 -13.49 5.38
N ALA A 29 15.53 -12.31 5.19
CA ALA A 29 15.49 -11.23 6.15
C ALA A 29 15.13 -9.93 5.48
N ILE A 30 14.69 -8.97 6.28
CA ILE A 30 14.38 -7.63 5.82
C ILE A 30 15.20 -6.61 6.61
N SER A 31 15.65 -5.58 5.92
CA SER A 31 16.44 -4.49 6.50
C SER A 31 16.02 -3.15 5.90
N GLY A 32 16.43 -2.07 6.51
CA GLY A 32 16.12 -0.72 6.07
C GLY A 32 15.33 0.07 7.12
N LYS A 33 15.14 1.35 6.85
CA LYS A 33 14.51 2.28 7.80
C LYS A 33 13.07 1.93 8.16
N ASP A 34 12.34 1.32 7.23
CA ASP A 34 10.93 0.98 7.38
C ASP A 34 10.68 -0.54 7.44
N ALA A 35 11.73 -1.34 7.69
CA ALA A 35 11.68 -2.80 7.69
C ALA A 35 10.59 -3.37 8.61
N GLN A 36 10.35 -2.72 9.74
CA GLN A 36 9.34 -3.13 10.73
C GLN A 36 7.89 -3.03 10.23
N LEU A 37 7.66 -2.33 9.13
CA LEU A 37 6.32 -2.20 8.51
C LEU A 37 6.01 -3.37 7.58
N PHE A 38 7.00 -4.17 7.20
CA PHE A 38 6.83 -5.30 6.29
C PHE A 38 6.83 -6.60 7.08
N SER A 39 5.92 -7.49 6.75
CA SER A 39 5.84 -8.84 7.32
C SER A 39 5.67 -9.89 6.24
N PHE A 40 6.33 -11.04 6.42
CA PHE A 40 6.29 -12.19 5.52
C PHE A 40 6.78 -13.43 6.26
N GLU A 41 6.61 -14.61 5.65
CA GLU A 41 7.18 -15.85 6.19
C GLU A 41 8.71 -15.86 5.95
N PRO A 42 9.53 -15.88 7.03
CA PRO A 42 10.99 -15.74 6.87
C PRO A 42 11.67 -16.99 6.31
N VAL A 43 11.06 -18.17 6.44
CA VAL A 43 11.62 -19.43 5.92
C VAL A 43 10.73 -19.92 4.79
N VAL A 44 11.25 -19.83 3.58
CA VAL A 44 10.51 -20.18 2.36
C VAL A 44 11.03 -21.47 1.78
N THR A 45 10.12 -22.34 1.36
CA THR A 45 10.44 -23.62 0.75
C THR A 45 9.98 -23.66 -0.71
N ILE A 46 10.90 -23.87 -1.63
CA ILE A 46 10.58 -24.19 -3.02
C ILE A 46 10.51 -25.73 -3.13
N PRO A 47 9.32 -26.30 -3.42
CA PRO A 47 9.14 -27.74 -3.48
C PRO A 47 9.94 -28.40 -4.62
N ASP A 48 10.16 -29.72 -4.50
CA ASP A 48 10.70 -30.52 -5.58
C ASP A 48 9.84 -30.39 -6.85
N GLY A 49 10.48 -30.29 -7.98
CA GLY A 49 9.82 -30.09 -9.28
C GLY A 49 9.45 -28.64 -9.60
N GLN A 50 9.53 -27.72 -8.65
CA GLN A 50 9.19 -26.30 -8.85
C GLN A 50 10.44 -25.44 -9.07
N TYR A 51 10.30 -24.42 -9.91
CA TYR A 51 11.36 -23.42 -10.15
C TYR A 51 11.22 -22.18 -9.27
N SER A 52 10.05 -21.94 -8.71
CA SER A 52 9.79 -20.75 -7.91
C SER A 52 8.68 -20.97 -6.89
N VAL A 53 8.56 -20.03 -5.97
CA VAL A 53 7.46 -19.92 -5.02
C VAL A 53 7.12 -18.46 -4.85
N ASP A 54 5.85 -18.18 -4.67
CA ASP A 54 5.33 -16.85 -4.38
C ASP A 54 5.25 -16.63 -2.87
N ILE A 55 5.73 -15.48 -2.45
CA ILE A 55 5.82 -15.06 -1.05
C ILE A 55 4.89 -13.86 -0.87
N PRO A 56 3.80 -14.00 -0.13
CA PRO A 56 2.98 -12.85 0.23
C PRO A 56 3.76 -11.96 1.21
N VAL A 57 3.79 -10.67 0.92
CA VAL A 57 4.40 -9.63 1.75
C VAL A 57 3.32 -8.64 2.13
N TYR A 58 3.16 -8.42 3.42
CA TYR A 58 2.19 -7.47 3.97
C TYR A 58 2.91 -6.21 4.43
N VAL A 59 2.29 -5.07 4.21
CA VAL A 59 2.80 -3.76 4.64
C VAL A 59 1.79 -3.13 5.57
N ASP A 60 2.20 -2.88 6.82
CA ASP A 60 1.41 -2.12 7.77
C ASP A 60 1.52 -0.61 7.45
N MET A 61 0.48 -0.07 6.84
CA MET A 61 0.39 1.35 6.50
C MET A 61 -0.31 2.18 7.60
N SER A 62 -0.66 1.57 8.73
CA SER A 62 -1.50 2.18 9.78
C SER A 62 -0.95 3.46 10.39
N HIS A 63 0.34 3.67 10.33
CA HIS A 63 1.02 4.87 10.84
C HIS A 63 1.76 5.66 9.76
N VAL A 64 1.53 5.32 8.49
CA VAL A 64 2.19 5.98 7.36
C VAL A 64 1.34 7.15 6.90
N MET A 65 1.95 8.31 6.78
CA MET A 65 1.25 9.51 6.30
C MET A 65 0.94 9.39 4.81
N LEU A 66 -0.21 9.92 4.42
CA LEU A 66 -0.60 10.07 3.01
C LEU A 66 0.52 10.72 2.17
N GLY A 67 0.84 10.10 1.04
CA GLY A 67 1.89 10.57 0.15
C GLY A 67 3.31 10.19 0.57
N SER A 68 3.47 9.49 1.70
CA SER A 68 4.76 8.95 2.10
C SER A 68 5.10 7.67 1.36
N GLU A 69 6.39 7.46 1.16
CA GLU A 69 6.97 6.24 0.63
C GLU A 69 7.70 5.50 1.73
N VAL A 70 7.42 4.22 1.88
CA VAL A 70 8.12 3.30 2.79
C VAL A 70 8.99 2.36 1.99
N THR A 71 10.20 2.13 2.46
CA THR A 71 11.20 1.35 1.73
C THR A 71 11.90 0.36 2.65
N ALA A 72 12.10 -0.84 2.14
CA ALA A 72 12.90 -1.87 2.79
C ALA A 72 13.69 -2.67 1.76
N THR A 73 14.61 -3.47 2.23
CA THR A 73 15.38 -4.40 1.40
C THR A 73 15.19 -5.81 1.95
N MET A 74 14.66 -6.70 1.13
CA MET A 74 14.58 -8.13 1.42
C MET A 74 15.87 -8.79 0.95
N ASN A 75 16.48 -9.59 1.82
CA ASN A 75 17.75 -10.26 1.56
C ASN A 75 17.61 -11.77 1.75
N ILE A 76 18.40 -12.54 1.01
CA ILE A 76 18.61 -13.95 1.27
C ILE A 76 19.76 -14.07 2.28
N GLU A 77 19.46 -14.56 3.50
CA GLU A 77 20.47 -14.74 4.54
C GLU A 77 21.05 -16.16 4.59
N GLY A 78 20.23 -17.13 4.26
CA GLY A 78 20.64 -18.54 4.31
C GLY A 78 20.02 -19.36 3.21
N ARG A 79 20.78 -20.33 2.71
CA ARG A 79 20.39 -21.25 1.64
C ARG A 79 20.67 -22.67 2.05
N ASP A 80 19.87 -23.60 1.54
CA ASP A 80 20.13 -25.02 1.70
C ASP A 80 21.41 -25.40 0.95
N ALA A 81 22.43 -25.82 1.69
CA ALA A 81 23.75 -26.18 1.16
C ALA A 81 23.73 -27.38 0.18
N GLN A 82 22.61 -28.12 0.13
CA GLN A 82 22.50 -29.31 -0.74
C GLN A 82 22.36 -28.97 -2.23
N LEU A 83 22.09 -27.72 -2.58
CA LEU A 83 21.94 -27.30 -3.98
C LEU A 83 23.17 -26.68 -4.59
N GLY A 84 24.31 -26.89 -3.93
CA GLY A 84 25.62 -26.51 -4.45
C GLY A 84 25.65 -25.03 -4.76
N ASP A 85 26.12 -24.24 -3.83
CA ASP A 85 26.60 -22.90 -4.14
C ASP A 85 27.62 -23.02 -5.26
N ASN A 86 27.15 -22.92 -6.49
CA ASN A 86 28.08 -22.75 -7.60
C ASN A 86 28.46 -21.28 -7.60
N PRO A 87 29.69 -20.93 -7.19
CA PRO A 87 30.12 -19.53 -7.09
C PRO A 87 29.96 -18.76 -8.40
N ALA A 88 29.97 -19.47 -9.53
CA ALA A 88 29.77 -18.89 -10.84
C ALA A 88 28.35 -18.38 -11.08
N PHE A 89 27.38 -18.85 -10.33
CA PHE A 89 25.99 -18.40 -10.44
C PHE A 89 25.64 -17.27 -9.50
N ILE A 90 26.29 -17.14 -8.35
CA ILE A 90 26.02 -16.12 -7.34
C ILE A 90 26.27 -14.71 -7.91
N SER A 91 27.24 -14.55 -8.79
CA SER A 91 27.59 -13.27 -9.40
C SER A 91 26.59 -12.75 -10.44
N GLN A 92 25.68 -13.58 -10.92
CA GLN A 92 24.72 -13.22 -11.98
C GLN A 92 23.30 -12.91 -11.45
N TYR A 93 23.01 -13.22 -10.19
CA TYR A 93 21.68 -13.08 -9.61
C TYR A 93 21.69 -12.22 -8.36
N SER A 94 20.68 -11.40 -8.23
CA SER A 94 20.52 -10.52 -7.08
C SER A 94 20.07 -11.32 -5.86
N ASP A 95 20.80 -11.24 -4.76
CA ASP A 95 20.43 -11.82 -3.46
C ASP A 95 19.57 -10.88 -2.63
N PHE A 96 19.20 -9.77 -3.20
CA PHE A 96 18.36 -8.78 -2.53
C PHE A 96 17.32 -8.20 -3.48
N LEU A 97 16.22 -7.77 -2.90
CA LEU A 97 15.14 -7.06 -3.57
C LEU A 97 14.82 -5.80 -2.77
N LYS A 98 14.82 -4.65 -3.44
CA LYS A 98 14.30 -3.42 -2.85
C LYS A 98 12.78 -3.44 -2.90
N LEU A 99 12.15 -3.30 -1.75
CA LEU A 99 10.71 -3.18 -1.59
C LEU A 99 10.37 -1.70 -1.44
N ASN A 100 9.45 -1.23 -2.27
CA ASN A 100 8.92 0.12 -2.18
C ASN A 100 7.39 0.01 -2.11
N ALA A 101 6.82 0.63 -1.11
CA ALA A 101 5.38 0.80 -1.03
C ALA A 101 5.07 2.28 -0.84
N SER A 102 4.08 2.79 -1.55
CA SER A 102 3.62 4.15 -1.40
C SER A 102 2.16 4.17 -1.00
N PHE A 103 1.82 5.04 -0.07
CA PHE A 103 0.45 5.25 0.33
C PHE A 103 -0.23 6.18 -0.68
N LYS A 104 -0.91 5.59 -1.66
CA LYS A 104 -1.67 6.32 -2.67
C LYS A 104 -3.14 6.02 -2.51
N LEU A 105 -3.91 7.03 -2.12
CA LEU A 105 -5.36 6.90 -2.11
C LEU A 105 -5.89 6.90 -3.56
N GLU A 106 -6.72 5.90 -3.86
CA GLU A 106 -7.62 5.95 -4.99
C GLU A 106 -8.93 6.61 -4.57
N TRP A 107 -9.48 7.41 -5.43
CA TRP A 107 -10.68 8.20 -5.15
C TRP A 107 -11.84 7.74 -6.01
N GLU A 108 -13.03 7.78 -5.44
CA GLU A 108 -14.29 7.53 -6.14
C GLU A 108 -15.31 8.62 -5.79
N PRO A 109 -16.24 8.96 -6.69
CA PRO A 109 -17.31 9.89 -6.38
C PRO A 109 -18.07 9.46 -5.11
N TYR A 110 -18.22 10.38 -4.15
CA TYR A 110 -19.04 10.09 -3.00
C TYR A 110 -20.52 10.30 -3.35
N MET A 111 -21.23 9.18 -3.54
CA MET A 111 -22.61 9.17 -3.97
C MET A 111 -23.55 9.16 -2.75
N ARG A 112 -24.66 9.89 -2.85
CA ARG A 112 -25.77 9.81 -1.90
C ARG A 112 -27.10 9.62 -2.62
N THR A 113 -28.03 9.00 -1.96
CA THR A 113 -29.43 8.92 -2.42
C THR A 113 -30.21 10.08 -1.82
N THR A 114 -30.88 10.83 -2.65
CA THR A 114 -31.78 11.93 -2.25
C THR A 114 -33.13 11.38 -1.76
N GLU A 115 -33.94 12.22 -1.14
CA GLU A 115 -35.27 11.83 -0.60
C GLU A 115 -36.22 11.32 -1.69
N ASP A 116 -36.07 11.82 -2.92
CA ASP A 116 -36.82 11.40 -4.10
C ASP A 116 -36.24 10.14 -4.79
N GLY A 117 -35.21 9.52 -4.17
CA GLY A 117 -34.61 8.24 -4.63
C GLY A 117 -33.57 8.38 -5.72
N GLN A 118 -33.18 9.60 -6.11
CA GLN A 118 -32.10 9.78 -7.08
C GLN A 118 -30.73 9.60 -6.44
N THR A 119 -29.80 9.04 -7.18
CA THR A 119 -28.40 8.93 -6.75
C THR A 119 -27.59 10.05 -7.39
N ILE A 120 -27.05 10.92 -6.57
CA ILE A 120 -26.25 12.08 -7.00
C ILE A 120 -24.90 12.09 -6.28
N GLN A 121 -23.89 12.69 -6.90
CA GLN A 121 -22.62 12.93 -6.21
C GLN A 121 -22.79 14.03 -5.16
N GLN A 122 -22.28 13.78 -3.97
CA GLN A 122 -22.32 14.73 -2.86
C GLN A 122 -21.50 15.98 -3.22
N THR A 123 -22.06 17.12 -2.91
CA THR A 123 -21.37 18.41 -2.99
C THR A 123 -21.19 18.99 -1.58
N ALA A 124 -20.13 19.78 -1.41
CA ALA A 124 -19.89 20.56 -0.21
C ALA A 124 -19.88 22.04 -0.54
N THR A 125 -20.32 22.81 0.43
CA THR A 125 -20.26 24.28 0.40
C THR A 125 -19.39 24.74 1.55
N TYR A 126 -18.48 25.66 1.29
CA TYR A 126 -17.75 26.32 2.37
C TYR A 126 -17.97 27.82 2.36
N LEU A 127 -17.96 28.41 3.52
CA LEU A 127 -18.01 29.84 3.71
C LEU A 127 -16.61 30.31 4.09
N TYR A 128 -15.97 31.07 3.22
CA TYR A 128 -14.66 31.63 3.47
C TYR A 128 -14.75 33.15 3.55
N ASN A 129 -14.43 33.71 4.71
CA ASN A 129 -14.78 35.06 5.04
C ASN A 129 -13.63 36.08 5.03
N GLN A 130 -12.36 35.65 4.90
CA GLN A 130 -11.23 36.58 5.12
C GLN A 130 -10.53 37.07 3.84
N PHE A 131 -10.51 36.30 2.76
CA PHE A 131 -9.77 36.67 1.55
C PHE A 131 -10.62 36.68 0.26
N TYR A 132 -11.71 35.92 0.22
CA TYR A 132 -12.65 35.90 -0.89
C TYR A 132 -14.04 36.16 -0.35
N GLN A 133 -14.56 37.34 -0.61
CA GLN A 133 -15.94 37.70 -0.21
C GLN A 133 -16.93 36.87 -1.03
N GLY A 134 -17.40 35.78 -0.50
CA GLY A 134 -18.44 34.98 -1.11
C GLY A 134 -18.51 33.55 -0.62
N ALA A 135 -19.70 32.95 -0.67
CA ALA A 135 -19.89 31.52 -0.55
C ALA A 135 -19.51 30.86 -1.88
N GLN A 136 -18.57 29.96 -1.87
CA GLN A 136 -18.37 29.04 -2.98
C GLN A 136 -19.09 27.74 -2.67
N GLY A 137 -20.09 27.42 -3.48
CA GLY A 137 -20.86 26.20 -3.32
C GLY A 137 -20.60 25.20 -4.45
N GLY A 138 -20.95 23.95 -4.20
CA GLY A 138 -21.01 22.96 -5.25
C GLY A 138 -19.70 22.24 -5.59
N MET A 139 -18.73 22.27 -4.67
CA MET A 139 -17.53 21.44 -4.84
C MET A 139 -17.89 19.95 -4.73
N LEU A 140 -17.46 19.19 -5.70
CA LEU A 140 -17.67 17.74 -5.71
C LEU A 140 -16.85 17.08 -4.60
N VAL A 141 -17.50 16.15 -3.90
CA VAL A 141 -16.87 15.33 -2.86
C VAL A 141 -16.54 13.96 -3.43
N GLU A 142 -15.32 13.54 -3.22
CA GLU A 142 -14.89 12.16 -3.46
C GLU A 142 -14.53 11.50 -2.14
N LYS A 143 -14.68 10.18 -2.11
CA LYS A 143 -14.32 9.31 -0.99
C LYS A 143 -13.11 8.47 -1.37
N ALA A 144 -12.22 8.22 -0.44
CA ALA A 144 -11.15 7.25 -0.66
C ALA A 144 -11.73 5.84 -0.75
N LYS A 145 -11.35 5.11 -1.79
CA LYS A 145 -11.75 3.70 -1.95
C LYS A 145 -11.30 2.89 -0.74
N GLY A 146 -12.19 2.06 -0.22
CA GLY A 146 -11.92 1.23 0.94
C GLY A 146 -11.91 1.96 2.30
N SER A 147 -12.19 3.27 2.32
CA SER A 147 -12.34 4.04 3.56
C SER A 147 -13.75 4.57 3.70
N ASP A 148 -14.27 4.59 4.91
CA ASP A 148 -15.61 5.13 5.19
C ASP A 148 -15.58 6.59 5.67
N ASN A 149 -14.42 7.13 5.97
CA ASN A 149 -14.30 8.41 6.64
C ASN A 149 -13.26 9.37 6.03
N VAL A 150 -12.60 9.01 4.92
CA VAL A 150 -11.62 9.86 4.25
C VAL A 150 -12.21 10.41 2.95
N PHE A 151 -12.23 11.72 2.85
CA PHE A 151 -12.84 12.44 1.74
C PHE A 151 -11.89 13.48 1.18
N ARG A 152 -12.15 13.90 -0.06
CA ARG A 152 -11.53 15.11 -0.62
C ARG A 152 -12.56 15.97 -1.32
N LEU A 153 -12.31 17.26 -1.30
CA LEU A 153 -13.00 18.23 -2.12
C LEU A 153 -12.17 18.47 -3.39
N LEU A 154 -12.80 18.38 -4.53
CA LEU A 154 -12.20 18.81 -5.78
C LEU A 154 -12.30 20.33 -5.90
N ASP A 155 -11.28 20.95 -6.51
CA ASP A 155 -11.22 22.40 -6.76
C ASP A 155 -11.28 23.32 -5.52
N TRP A 156 -10.75 22.85 -4.40
CA TRP A 156 -10.46 23.72 -3.28
C TRP A 156 -9.39 24.75 -3.68
N ALA A 157 -9.68 26.02 -3.56
CA ALA A 157 -8.73 27.12 -3.77
C ALA A 157 -7.74 26.94 -4.94
N ALA A 158 -8.15 27.31 -6.15
CA ALA A 158 -7.33 27.32 -7.36
C ALA A 158 -6.89 25.90 -7.87
N GLY A 159 -7.76 24.91 -7.77
CA GLY A 159 -7.54 23.57 -8.35
C GLY A 159 -6.76 22.62 -7.44
N VAL A 160 -6.50 22.98 -6.20
CA VAL A 160 -5.88 22.11 -5.22
C VAL A 160 -6.95 21.30 -4.49
N GLY A 161 -6.82 19.96 -4.45
CA GLY A 161 -7.72 19.12 -3.67
C GLY A 161 -7.47 19.28 -2.17
N PHE A 162 -8.54 19.35 -1.39
CA PHE A 162 -8.47 19.36 0.07
C PHE A 162 -8.90 18.00 0.62
N VAL A 163 -7.99 17.30 1.30
CA VAL A 163 -8.27 16.00 1.92
C VAL A 163 -8.60 16.22 3.40
N PHE A 164 -9.67 15.59 3.86
CA PHE A 164 -10.10 15.64 5.25
C PHE A 164 -10.66 14.29 5.70
N MET A 165 -10.72 14.12 7.00
CA MET A 165 -11.28 12.92 7.63
C MET A 165 -12.42 13.35 8.56
N ILE A 166 -13.48 12.57 8.55
CA ILE A 166 -14.57 12.70 9.51
C ILE A 166 -14.38 11.62 10.57
N ASN A 167 -14.15 12.02 11.81
CA ASN A 167 -14.05 11.07 12.91
C ASN A 167 -15.43 10.47 13.26
N LYS A 168 -15.43 9.26 13.87
CA LYS A 168 -16.68 8.56 14.25
C LYS A 168 -17.54 9.35 15.25
N ASP A 169 -16.95 10.29 15.95
CA ASP A 169 -17.60 11.20 16.90
C ASP A 169 -18.04 12.55 16.27
N ASN A 170 -17.94 12.68 14.96
CA ASN A 170 -18.23 13.88 14.17
C ASN A 170 -17.39 15.12 14.57
N SER A 171 -16.21 14.91 15.13
CA SER A 171 -15.28 15.99 15.50
C SER A 171 -14.18 16.21 14.46
#